data_089a8b3c73d43930a91fb3b2b2898cc4
#
_entry.id   089a8b3c73d43930a91fb3b2b2898cc4
#
_cell.length_a   1.000
_cell.length_b   1.000
_cell.length_c   1.000
_cell.angle_alpha   90.00
_cell.angle_beta   90.00
_cell.angle_gamma   90.00
#
_symmetry.space_group_name_H-M   'P 1'
#
loop_
_entity.id
_entity.type
_entity.pdbx_description
1 polymer ?
#
loop_
_entity_poly.entity_id
_entity_poly.type
_entity_poly.pdbx_seq_one_letter_code
_entity_poly.pdbx_strand_id
1 'polypeptide(L)'
;MKFVAFRGPLILILFGHVCAAALWCSDVSRKPRVRAITAFVSIDRATYGKQIQDTLAMLRKAKSAFEKGGYEVQTIRITTQPFPQYTRGITKAEALEFFKGLDALSKKEEFLANVGPAMLNDQDDSAVDLLADILVSTDINTSLVIAADDGIHWNAIRAAAKTIKYVEDHSANGVRNFDFAAAAFVPPYTPFYPGSNHNGRGHQFSVGLEGGSFVADVFTESHGDPRIARELLSHKLAEHARSLEAIALQVEKDSGWSYMGLDATPAPGPDSSIGAAIQQFTGTRFGSSGTLTAAAIITDAVRSIPVKRVGYSGLMLPPLEDSVLAQGWSEGAYRIDALLAYSAVCGTGLDAIPLPGDVSQQQLERIIGDVASLAFKWHKPLTARLIPAPGKKAGERTDFDFGITGFPNVILQPLP
;
A
#
# COMPACT_ATOMS: atom_id res chain seq x y z
N MET A 1 -52.32 -11.76 -85.75
CA MET A 1 -52.11 -11.89 -84.32
C MET A 1 -50.59 -11.85 -84.07
N LYS A 2 -50.11 -10.68 -83.57
CA LYS A 2 -48.67 -10.44 -83.46
C LYS A 2 -48.27 -10.63 -82.01
N PHE A 3 -47.30 -11.50 -81.71
CA PHE A 3 -46.63 -11.62 -80.44
C PHE A 3 -45.56 -10.55 -80.34
N VAL A 4 -45.64 -9.74 -79.30
CA VAL A 4 -44.62 -8.77 -78.95
C VAL A 4 -43.84 -9.36 -77.78
N ALA A 5 -42.54 -9.62 -77.98
CA ALA A 5 -41.62 -10.04 -76.97
C ALA A 5 -41.02 -8.82 -76.21
N PHE A 6 -41.24 -8.72 -74.93
CA PHE A 6 -40.62 -7.69 -74.07
C PHE A 6 -39.32 -8.31 -73.44
N ARG A 7 -38.18 -7.74 -73.84
CA ARG A 7 -36.88 -8.01 -73.20
C ARG A 7 -36.73 -6.97 -72.09
N GLY A 8 -36.72 -7.43 -70.83
CA GLY A 8 -36.31 -6.62 -69.68
C GLY A 8 -34.87 -6.92 -69.33
N PRO A 9 -34.10 -5.92 -68.84
CA PRO A 9 -32.67 -6.13 -68.47
C PRO A 9 -32.53 -6.80 -67.10
N LEU A 10 -31.61 -7.78 -67.07
CA LEU A 10 -31.15 -8.49 -65.87
C LEU A 10 -30.32 -7.51 -65.00
N ILE A 11 -30.87 -7.10 -63.87
CA ILE A 11 -30.11 -6.32 -62.86
C ILE A 11 -29.33 -7.32 -61.99
N LEU A 12 -28.01 -7.31 -62.18
CA LEU A 12 -27.06 -8.06 -61.36
C LEU A 12 -26.89 -7.30 -60.05
N ILE A 13 -27.49 -7.81 -58.96
CA ILE A 13 -27.28 -7.27 -57.62
C ILE A 13 -25.95 -7.86 -57.12
N LEU A 14 -24.86 -7.08 -57.16
CA LEU A 14 -23.62 -7.35 -56.46
C LEU A 14 -23.89 -7.12 -54.95
N PHE A 15 -23.95 -8.22 -54.17
CA PHE A 15 -23.84 -8.19 -52.75
C PHE A 15 -22.38 -7.81 -52.35
N GLY A 16 -22.16 -6.54 -52.17
CA GLY A 16 -20.94 -6.06 -51.55
C GLY A 16 -20.90 -6.54 -50.08
N HIS A 17 -19.99 -7.48 -49.79
CA HIS A 17 -19.61 -7.77 -48.40
C HIS A 17 -18.88 -6.57 -47.85
N VAL A 18 -19.62 -5.72 -47.12
CA VAL A 18 -19.00 -4.73 -46.23
C VAL A 18 -18.42 -5.53 -45.05
N CYS A 19 -17.14 -5.86 -45.15
CA CYS A 19 -16.37 -6.23 -44.00
C CYS A 19 -16.40 -5.03 -43.05
N ALA A 20 -17.29 -5.06 -42.06
CA ALA A 20 -17.20 -4.20 -40.90
C ALA A 20 -15.91 -4.62 -40.17
N ALA A 21 -14.80 -3.98 -40.54
CA ALA A 21 -13.63 -3.94 -39.65
C ALA A 21 -14.12 -3.24 -38.39
N ALA A 22 -14.43 -4.03 -37.36
CA ALA A 22 -14.60 -3.55 -36.03
C ALA A 22 -13.30 -2.81 -35.70
N LEU A 23 -13.37 -1.47 -35.73
CA LEU A 23 -12.38 -0.63 -35.11
C LEU A 23 -12.41 -1.01 -33.63
N TRP A 24 -11.53 -1.93 -33.28
CA TRP A 24 -11.11 -2.10 -31.90
C TRP A 24 -10.42 -0.79 -31.54
N CYS A 25 -11.22 0.17 -31.05
CA CYS A 25 -10.70 1.24 -30.24
C CYS A 25 -10.07 0.50 -29.06
N SER A 26 -8.76 0.33 -29.08
CA SER A 26 -8.03 -0.13 -27.92
C SER A 26 -8.22 0.96 -26.87
N ASP A 27 -9.23 0.79 -26.04
CA ASP A 27 -9.37 1.54 -24.81
C ASP A 27 -8.15 1.14 -23.98
N VAL A 28 -7.08 1.96 -24.10
CA VAL A 28 -5.80 1.70 -23.45
C VAL A 28 -6.04 1.99 -21.97
N SER A 29 -6.33 0.94 -21.19
CA SER A 29 -6.40 1.07 -19.75
C SER A 29 -5.10 1.72 -19.26
N ARG A 30 -5.23 2.69 -18.32
CA ARG A 30 -4.08 3.37 -17.74
C ARG A 30 -3.14 2.33 -17.15
N LYS A 31 -1.84 2.49 -17.40
CA LYS A 31 -0.84 1.62 -16.80
C LYS A 31 -0.80 1.82 -15.28
N PRO A 32 -0.57 0.78 -14.49
CA PRO A 32 -0.24 0.95 -13.08
C PRO A 32 1.06 1.74 -12.94
N ARG A 33 1.17 2.57 -11.90
CA ARG A 33 2.41 3.27 -11.56
C ARG A 33 3.24 2.44 -10.60
N VAL A 34 4.54 2.65 -10.57
CA VAL A 34 5.42 2.11 -9.55
C VAL A 34 5.38 3.06 -8.34
N ARG A 35 4.62 2.69 -7.31
CA ARG A 35 4.50 3.47 -6.07
C ARG A 35 5.84 3.58 -5.36
N ALA A 36 6.59 2.47 -5.34
CA ALA A 36 7.86 2.41 -4.64
C ALA A 36 8.82 1.40 -5.28
N ILE A 37 10.10 1.78 -5.35
CA ILE A 37 11.22 0.85 -5.42
C ILE A 37 11.89 0.92 -4.05
N THR A 38 11.84 -0.18 -3.29
CA THR A 38 12.36 -0.23 -1.92
C THR A 38 13.60 -1.10 -1.87
N ALA A 39 14.71 -0.52 -1.46
CA ALA A 39 15.95 -1.23 -1.17
C ALA A 39 16.04 -1.64 0.31
N PHE A 40 16.61 -2.80 0.57
CA PHE A 40 16.80 -3.36 1.91
C PHE A 40 18.30 -3.46 2.21
N VAL A 41 18.72 -2.79 3.28
CA VAL A 41 20.13 -2.56 3.60
C VAL A 41 20.41 -2.85 5.05
N SER A 42 21.48 -3.61 5.32
CA SER A 42 22.03 -3.70 6.67
C SER A 42 23.09 -2.62 6.86
N ILE A 43 22.77 -1.61 7.67
CA ILE A 43 23.65 -0.47 7.91
C ILE A 43 24.52 -0.69 9.15
N ASP A 44 25.70 -0.08 9.11
CA ASP A 44 26.60 0.12 10.24
C ASP A 44 26.67 1.60 10.56
N ARG A 45 26.58 1.96 11.85
CA ARG A 45 26.55 3.36 12.30
C ARG A 45 27.78 4.17 11.86
N ALA A 46 28.95 3.56 11.78
CA ALA A 46 30.17 4.25 11.42
C ALA A 46 30.26 4.56 9.91
N THR A 47 29.58 3.75 9.08
CA THR A 47 29.69 3.80 7.62
C THR A 47 28.37 4.02 6.88
N TYR A 48 27.25 4.20 7.62
CA TYR A 48 25.90 4.28 7.03
C TYR A 48 25.78 5.30 5.92
N GLY A 49 26.45 6.46 6.04
CA GLY A 49 26.39 7.50 5.03
C GLY A 49 26.85 7.00 3.65
N LYS A 50 27.96 6.24 3.60
CA LYS A 50 28.45 5.61 2.37
C LYS A 50 27.49 4.51 1.90
N GLN A 51 27.03 3.65 2.81
CA GLN A 51 26.12 2.55 2.47
C GLN A 51 24.81 3.08 1.86
N ILE A 52 24.27 4.19 2.37
CA ILE A 52 23.08 4.86 1.80
C ILE A 52 23.39 5.43 0.41
N GLN A 53 24.54 6.08 0.21
CA GLN A 53 24.91 6.63 -1.11
C GLN A 53 25.06 5.51 -2.16
N ASP A 54 25.71 4.40 -1.81
CA ASP A 54 25.85 3.24 -2.70
C ASP A 54 24.46 2.65 -3.05
N THR A 55 23.56 2.59 -2.08
CA THR A 55 22.16 2.16 -2.25
C THR A 55 21.38 3.09 -3.18
N LEU A 56 21.51 4.41 -2.99
CA LEU A 56 20.85 5.41 -3.82
C LEU A 56 21.34 5.36 -5.28
N ALA A 57 22.61 5.07 -5.50
CA ALA A 57 23.15 4.88 -6.85
C ALA A 57 22.42 3.72 -7.58
N MET A 58 22.15 2.62 -6.88
CA MET A 58 21.34 1.50 -7.41
C MET A 58 19.88 1.91 -7.62
N LEU A 59 19.24 2.52 -6.62
CA LEU A 59 17.82 2.91 -6.70
C LEU A 59 17.55 3.90 -7.83
N ARG A 60 18.44 4.89 -8.05
CA ARG A 60 18.33 5.85 -9.16
C ARG A 60 18.48 5.18 -10.53
N LYS A 61 19.36 4.18 -10.65
CA LYS A 61 19.46 3.34 -11.86
C LYS A 61 18.20 2.53 -12.08
N ALA A 62 17.68 1.90 -11.03
CA ALA A 62 16.43 1.15 -11.07
C ALA A 62 15.27 2.05 -11.50
N LYS A 63 15.10 3.22 -10.87
CA LYS A 63 14.08 4.21 -11.25
C LYS A 63 14.16 4.54 -12.73
N SER A 64 15.34 4.87 -13.24
CA SER A 64 15.54 5.17 -14.66
C SER A 64 15.20 3.99 -15.58
N ALA A 65 15.45 2.73 -15.15
CA ALA A 65 15.12 1.56 -15.94
C ALA A 65 13.60 1.37 -16.06
N PHE A 66 12.84 1.52 -14.95
CA PHE A 66 11.39 1.46 -14.97
C PHE A 66 10.76 2.60 -15.78
N GLU A 67 11.25 3.82 -15.66
CA GLU A 67 10.79 4.98 -16.43
C GLU A 67 11.05 4.80 -17.94
N LYS A 68 12.20 4.27 -18.34
CA LYS A 68 12.48 3.88 -19.73
C LYS A 68 11.56 2.77 -20.24
N GLY A 69 11.10 1.88 -19.35
CA GLY A 69 10.08 0.87 -19.64
C GLY A 69 8.65 1.42 -19.73
N GLY A 70 8.48 2.74 -19.54
CA GLY A 70 7.20 3.44 -19.64
C GLY A 70 6.34 3.33 -18.39
N TYR A 71 6.96 3.12 -17.21
CA TYR A 71 6.29 3.14 -15.90
C TYR A 71 6.76 4.34 -15.09
N GLU A 72 5.83 5.18 -14.66
CA GLU A 72 6.11 6.26 -13.70
C GLU A 72 6.55 5.69 -12.36
N VAL A 73 7.63 6.22 -11.78
CA VAL A 73 8.13 5.83 -10.44
C VAL A 73 7.97 6.99 -9.48
N GLN A 74 7.10 6.83 -8.49
CA GLN A 74 6.76 7.89 -7.55
C GLN A 74 7.81 8.07 -6.47
N THR A 75 8.27 6.98 -5.82
CA THR A 75 9.22 7.07 -4.71
C THR A 75 10.32 6.02 -4.79
N ILE A 76 11.51 6.38 -4.32
CA ILE A 76 12.57 5.44 -3.95
C ILE A 76 12.67 5.39 -2.43
N ARG A 77 12.88 4.19 -1.88
CA ARG A 77 12.77 3.92 -0.45
C ARG A 77 13.93 3.05 0.04
N ILE A 78 14.35 3.27 1.28
CA ILE A 78 15.39 2.44 1.92
C ILE A 78 14.84 1.94 3.26
N THR A 79 14.84 0.62 3.43
CA THR A 79 14.50 -0.07 4.69
C THR A 79 15.77 -0.68 5.27
N THR A 80 16.06 -0.37 6.54
CA THR A 80 17.18 -0.99 7.27
C THR A 80 16.75 -2.26 8.01
N GLN A 81 17.71 -3.01 8.53
CA GLN A 81 17.45 -4.07 9.50
C GLN A 81 16.75 -3.49 10.74
N PRO A 82 16.16 -4.35 11.62
CA PRO A 82 15.58 -3.91 12.89
C PRO A 82 16.53 -2.99 13.65
N PHE A 83 16.08 -1.78 13.97
CA PHE A 83 16.97 -0.75 14.49
C PHE A 83 17.61 -1.10 15.85
N PRO A 84 17.02 -1.93 16.73
CA PRO A 84 17.71 -2.34 17.94
C PRO A 84 19.03 -3.08 17.69
N GLN A 85 19.21 -3.68 16.50
CA GLN A 85 20.44 -4.39 16.17
C GLN A 85 21.66 -3.46 16.03
N TYR A 86 21.45 -2.22 15.58
CA TYR A 86 22.55 -1.27 15.41
C TYR A 86 22.53 -0.09 16.39
N THR A 87 21.54 -0.04 17.31
CA THR A 87 21.54 0.91 18.43
C THR A 87 21.98 0.29 19.76
N ARG A 88 22.24 -1.02 19.78
CA ARG A 88 22.72 -1.70 20.99
C ARG A 88 24.04 -1.09 21.45
N GLY A 89 24.14 -0.83 22.77
CA GLY A 89 25.37 -0.35 23.41
C GLY A 89 25.64 1.14 23.32
N ILE A 90 24.68 1.93 22.80
CA ILE A 90 24.71 3.39 22.88
C ILE A 90 23.54 3.91 23.71
N THR A 91 23.67 5.14 24.18
CA THR A 91 22.59 5.81 24.90
C THR A 91 21.41 6.15 23.98
N LYS A 92 20.23 6.35 24.58
CA LYS A 92 19.04 6.79 23.84
C LYS A 92 19.28 8.12 23.12
N ALA A 93 20.01 9.04 23.73
CA ALA A 93 20.35 10.34 23.13
C ALA A 93 21.25 10.19 21.89
N GLU A 94 22.29 9.35 21.97
CA GLU A 94 23.16 9.06 20.81
C GLU A 94 22.40 8.37 19.68
N ALA A 95 21.49 7.44 20.01
CA ALA A 95 20.64 6.78 19.02
C ALA A 95 19.71 7.79 18.33
N LEU A 96 19.09 8.69 19.08
CA LEU A 96 18.18 9.70 18.52
C LEU A 96 18.92 10.68 17.60
N GLU A 97 20.12 11.12 17.97
CA GLU A 97 20.95 11.97 17.09
C GLU A 97 21.35 11.24 15.80
N PHE A 98 21.64 9.94 15.86
CA PHE A 98 21.88 9.13 14.69
C PHE A 98 20.64 9.11 13.75
N PHE A 99 19.42 8.91 14.28
CA PHE A 99 18.19 8.90 13.46
C PHE A 99 17.86 10.29 12.90
N LYS A 100 18.11 11.38 13.62
CA LYS A 100 18.02 12.73 13.07
C LYS A 100 19.01 12.96 11.91
N GLY A 101 20.21 12.41 12.02
CA GLY A 101 21.19 12.43 10.94
C GLY A 101 20.74 11.64 9.70
N LEU A 102 20.13 10.48 9.90
CA LEU A 102 19.54 9.66 8.83
C LEU A 102 18.35 10.37 8.17
N ASP A 103 17.48 10.98 8.95
CA ASP A 103 16.34 11.77 8.47
C ASP A 103 16.80 12.98 7.64
N ALA A 104 17.80 13.74 8.13
CA ALA A 104 18.38 14.84 7.38
C ALA A 104 18.99 14.37 6.05
N LEU A 105 19.64 13.20 6.04
CA LEU A 105 20.19 12.60 4.83
C LEU A 105 19.05 12.17 3.88
N SER A 106 17.95 11.60 4.39
CA SER A 106 16.82 11.18 3.55
C SER A 106 16.15 12.37 2.86
N LYS A 107 15.97 13.48 3.57
CA LYS A 107 15.44 14.74 3.02
C LYS A 107 16.37 15.34 1.96
N LYS A 108 17.67 15.40 2.25
CA LYS A 108 18.67 15.92 1.32
C LYS A 108 18.76 15.13 0.01
N GLU A 109 18.66 13.81 0.10
CA GLU A 109 18.85 12.89 -1.03
C GLU A 109 17.54 12.42 -1.66
N GLU A 110 16.39 12.92 -1.17
CA GLU A 110 15.04 12.68 -1.69
C GLU A 110 14.65 11.20 -1.74
N PHE A 111 14.84 10.50 -0.62
CA PHE A 111 14.31 9.14 -0.43
C PHE A 111 13.50 9.03 0.86
N LEU A 112 12.58 8.06 0.93
CA LEU A 112 11.87 7.75 2.17
C LEU A 112 12.65 6.71 2.96
N ALA A 113 12.83 6.95 4.26
CA ALA A 113 13.52 6.04 5.16
C ALA A 113 12.54 5.25 6.03
N ASN A 114 12.81 3.96 6.20
CA ASN A 114 12.18 3.10 7.18
C ASN A 114 13.26 2.35 7.96
N VAL A 115 13.20 2.42 9.27
CA VAL A 115 14.03 1.59 10.13
C VAL A 115 13.22 0.39 10.57
N GLY A 116 13.81 -0.80 10.49
CA GLY A 116 13.09 -2.03 10.79
C GLY A 116 12.45 -2.03 12.18
N PRO A 117 11.61 -3.00 12.52
CA PRO A 117 10.75 -2.96 13.70
C PRO A 117 11.53 -2.90 15.02
N ALA A 118 10.94 -2.23 16.02
CA ALA A 118 11.49 -2.16 17.37
C ALA A 118 11.35 -3.49 18.13
N MET A 119 10.25 -4.21 17.90
CA MET A 119 10.01 -5.54 18.49
C MET A 119 9.71 -6.52 17.36
N LEU A 120 10.38 -7.67 17.37
CA LEU A 120 10.15 -8.80 16.46
C LEU A 120 9.33 -9.92 17.11
N ASN A 121 9.25 -9.93 18.43
CA ASN A 121 8.53 -10.90 19.25
C ASN A 121 8.00 -10.21 20.51
N ASP A 122 7.38 -10.97 21.43
CA ASP A 122 6.72 -10.43 22.61
C ASP A 122 7.64 -10.28 23.85
N GLN A 123 8.97 -10.42 23.70
CA GLN A 123 9.89 -10.56 24.84
C GLN A 123 10.67 -9.28 25.17
N ASP A 124 11.06 -8.48 24.19
CA ASP A 124 11.95 -7.33 24.39
C ASP A 124 11.30 -6.04 23.91
N ASP A 125 10.86 -5.22 24.85
CA ASP A 125 10.25 -3.89 24.63
C ASP A 125 11.22 -2.72 24.90
N SER A 126 12.50 -2.99 25.16
CA SER A 126 13.50 -1.99 25.55
C SER A 126 13.69 -0.86 24.52
N ALA A 127 13.38 -1.11 23.26
CA ALA A 127 13.49 -0.14 22.17
C ALA A 127 12.21 0.71 21.93
N VAL A 128 11.11 0.44 22.65
CA VAL A 128 9.80 1.09 22.40
C VAL A 128 9.83 2.58 22.71
N ASP A 129 10.47 2.99 23.80
CA ASP A 129 10.60 4.41 24.14
C ASP A 129 11.51 5.17 23.15
N LEU A 130 12.50 4.52 22.55
CA LEU A 130 13.29 5.12 21.48
C LEU A 130 12.48 5.19 20.17
N LEU A 131 11.69 4.17 19.85
CA LEU A 131 10.78 4.19 18.70
C LEU A 131 9.84 5.38 18.76
N ALA A 132 9.22 5.64 19.91
CA ALA A 132 8.31 6.76 20.09
C ALA A 132 9.02 8.11 19.85
N ASP A 133 10.26 8.27 20.38
CA ASP A 133 11.05 9.48 20.15
C ASP A 133 11.50 9.64 18.69
N ILE A 134 11.81 8.55 17.97
CA ILE A 134 12.12 8.60 16.54
C ILE A 134 10.92 9.17 15.78
N LEU A 135 9.72 8.65 16.03
CA LEU A 135 8.50 9.09 15.35
C LEU A 135 8.19 10.56 15.56
N VAL A 136 8.34 11.08 16.78
CA VAL A 136 8.03 12.49 17.05
C VAL A 136 9.12 13.47 16.62
N SER A 137 10.34 12.98 16.37
CA SER A 137 11.50 13.83 16.07
C SER A 137 11.98 13.77 14.63
N THR A 138 11.45 12.85 13.81
CA THR A 138 11.89 12.59 12.43
C THR A 138 10.72 12.22 11.52
N ASP A 139 10.96 12.17 10.20
CA ASP A 139 10.02 11.64 9.21
C ASP A 139 10.30 10.16 8.86
N ILE A 140 11.00 9.46 9.75
CA ILE A 140 11.37 8.05 9.57
C ILE A 140 10.18 7.14 9.91
N ASN A 141 9.91 6.20 9.03
CA ASN A 141 8.90 5.16 9.24
C ASN A 141 9.46 4.01 10.07
N THR A 142 8.61 3.38 10.89
CA THR A 142 8.96 2.19 11.66
C THR A 142 7.73 1.40 12.12
N SER A 143 7.93 0.24 12.75
CA SER A 143 6.83 -0.65 13.15
C SER A 143 7.12 -1.46 14.41
N LEU A 144 6.08 -2.17 14.87
CA LEU A 144 6.17 -3.28 15.84
C LEU A 144 5.51 -4.52 15.24
N VAL A 145 6.01 -5.71 15.56
CA VAL A 145 5.38 -6.98 15.15
C VAL A 145 4.41 -7.44 16.23
N ILE A 146 3.11 -7.47 15.91
CA ILE A 146 2.02 -7.78 16.85
C ILE A 146 1.50 -9.22 16.72
N ALA A 147 1.85 -9.95 15.66
CA ALA A 147 1.62 -11.38 15.52
C ALA A 147 2.56 -11.97 14.46
N ALA A 148 3.02 -13.20 14.72
CA ALA A 148 3.84 -13.99 13.83
C ALA A 148 3.52 -15.50 14.04
N ASP A 149 4.33 -16.40 13.48
CA ASP A 149 4.12 -17.85 13.60
C ASP A 149 4.18 -18.35 15.05
N ASP A 150 4.87 -17.63 15.94
CA ASP A 150 4.99 -17.94 17.38
C ASP A 150 3.79 -17.48 18.21
N GLY A 151 2.84 -16.71 17.60
CA GLY A 151 1.61 -16.32 18.27
C GLY A 151 1.24 -14.84 18.12
N ILE A 152 0.26 -14.43 18.93
CA ILE A 152 -0.14 -13.03 19.10
C ILE A 152 0.73 -12.42 20.20
N HIS A 153 1.33 -11.27 19.91
CA HIS A 153 2.29 -10.58 20.78
C HIS A 153 1.55 -9.51 21.62
N TRP A 154 1.03 -9.92 22.76
CA TRP A 154 0.21 -9.03 23.60
C TRP A 154 1.01 -7.89 24.24
N ASN A 155 2.31 -8.08 24.55
CA ASN A 155 3.17 -6.99 25.01
C ASN A 155 3.41 -5.98 23.89
N ALA A 156 3.64 -6.44 22.66
CA ALA A 156 3.80 -5.57 21.49
C ALA A 156 2.51 -4.80 21.15
N ILE A 157 1.33 -5.40 21.35
CA ILE A 157 0.04 -4.72 21.20
C ILE A 157 -0.08 -3.56 22.21
N ARG A 158 0.24 -3.79 23.48
CA ARG A 158 0.26 -2.75 24.51
C ARG A 158 1.29 -1.66 24.21
N ALA A 159 2.48 -2.06 23.77
CA ALA A 159 3.53 -1.13 23.36
C ALA A 159 3.11 -0.27 22.16
N ALA A 160 2.45 -0.86 21.16
CA ALA A 160 1.92 -0.13 20.01
C ALA A 160 0.87 0.91 20.42
N ALA A 161 -0.10 0.52 21.27
CA ALA A 161 -1.12 1.44 21.76
C ALA A 161 -0.53 2.60 22.59
N LYS A 162 0.46 2.30 23.46
CA LYS A 162 1.22 3.32 24.21
C LYS A 162 1.96 4.27 23.26
N THR A 163 2.63 3.74 22.24
CA THR A 163 3.35 4.53 21.23
C THR A 163 2.40 5.45 20.48
N ILE A 164 1.24 4.96 20.02
CA ILE A 164 0.24 5.77 19.29
C ILE A 164 -0.23 6.95 20.16
N LYS A 165 -0.53 6.73 21.44
CA LYS A 165 -0.92 7.82 22.36
C LYS A 165 0.21 8.81 22.60
N TYR A 166 1.44 8.33 22.79
CA TYR A 166 2.60 9.21 22.94
C TYR A 166 2.81 10.08 21.70
N VAL A 167 2.75 9.50 20.50
CA VAL A 167 2.92 10.25 19.25
C VAL A 167 1.78 11.22 19.01
N GLU A 168 0.54 10.86 19.37
CA GLU A 168 -0.60 11.78 19.36
C GLU A 168 -0.34 13.04 20.18
N ASP A 169 0.17 12.86 21.41
CA ASP A 169 0.37 13.96 22.35
C ASP A 169 1.63 14.82 22.06
N HIS A 170 2.61 14.29 21.31
CA HIS A 170 3.94 14.89 21.12
C HIS A 170 4.27 15.25 19.67
N SER A 171 3.35 15.04 18.72
CA SER A 171 3.53 15.47 17.33
C SER A 171 2.44 16.46 16.92
N ALA A 172 2.73 17.30 15.92
CA ALA A 172 1.77 18.27 15.41
C ALA A 172 0.51 17.57 14.92
N ASN A 173 -0.64 17.83 15.56
CA ASN A 173 -1.94 17.21 15.25
C ASN A 173 -1.92 15.67 15.19
N GLY A 174 -0.96 15.01 15.87
CA GLY A 174 -0.87 13.55 15.89
C GLY A 174 -0.41 12.91 14.56
N VAL A 175 -0.02 13.69 13.55
CA VAL A 175 0.24 13.23 12.18
C VAL A 175 1.36 12.21 12.08
N ARG A 176 2.32 12.20 13.01
CA ARG A 176 3.44 11.26 13.00
C ARG A 176 3.02 9.79 13.24
N ASN A 177 1.80 9.55 13.69
CA ASN A 177 1.21 8.22 13.69
C ASN A 177 1.04 7.63 12.28
N PHE A 178 1.10 8.47 11.23
CA PHE A 178 1.11 8.04 9.85
C PHE A 178 2.36 7.22 9.48
N ASP A 179 3.47 7.44 10.18
CA ASP A 179 4.75 6.77 9.94
C ASP A 179 4.97 5.51 10.79
N PHE A 180 3.91 5.10 11.51
CA PHE A 180 3.94 3.95 12.40
C PHE A 180 2.90 2.89 12.03
N ALA A 181 3.27 1.61 12.12
CA ALA A 181 2.33 0.48 12.02
C ALA A 181 2.57 -0.60 13.07
N ALA A 182 1.49 -1.11 13.64
CA ALA A 182 1.47 -2.40 14.31
C ALA A 182 1.23 -3.48 13.25
N ALA A 183 2.26 -4.29 12.95
CA ALA A 183 2.31 -5.20 11.81
C ALA A 183 2.17 -6.67 12.23
N ALA A 184 1.28 -7.41 11.58
CA ALA A 184 1.08 -8.85 11.79
C ALA A 184 1.37 -9.61 10.50
N PHE A 185 2.20 -10.65 10.54
CA PHE A 185 2.54 -11.51 9.41
C PHE A 185 3.04 -10.77 8.15
N VAL A 186 3.49 -9.52 8.29
CA VAL A 186 4.03 -8.78 7.15
C VAL A 186 5.36 -9.42 6.74
N PRO A 187 5.44 -9.98 5.52
CA PRO A 187 6.64 -10.72 5.11
C PRO A 187 7.83 -9.77 4.94
N PRO A 188 9.06 -10.26 5.13
CA PRO A 188 10.25 -9.50 4.82
C PRO A 188 10.26 -9.07 3.36
N TYR A 189 10.93 -7.96 3.08
CA TYR A 189 11.05 -7.34 1.75
C TYR A 189 9.76 -6.73 1.21
N THR A 190 8.79 -6.43 2.08
CA THR A 190 7.59 -5.66 1.74
C THR A 190 7.97 -4.24 1.32
N PRO A 191 7.58 -3.78 0.09
CA PRO A 191 7.99 -2.45 -0.40
C PRO A 191 7.21 -1.29 0.23
N PHE A 192 6.08 -1.56 0.87
CA PHE A 192 5.19 -0.55 1.43
C PHE A 192 5.53 -0.23 2.89
N TYR A 193 5.44 1.06 3.24
CA TYR A 193 5.68 1.61 4.57
C TYR A 193 4.37 1.80 5.34
N PRO A 194 4.45 1.84 6.67
CA PRO A 194 5.60 1.67 7.56
C PRO A 194 5.93 0.21 7.95
N GLY A 195 5.14 -0.80 7.55
CA GLY A 195 5.35 -2.21 7.91
C GLY A 195 6.55 -2.91 7.23
N SER A 196 7.35 -2.20 6.46
CA SER A 196 8.50 -2.73 5.72
C SER A 196 9.60 -3.25 6.66
N ASN A 197 10.14 -4.41 6.36
CA ASN A 197 11.23 -5.01 7.13
C ASN A 197 12.08 -5.96 6.27
N HIS A 198 13.24 -6.41 6.77
CA HIS A 198 14.00 -7.48 6.15
C HIS A 198 14.77 -8.32 7.17
N ASN A 199 15.10 -9.53 6.78
CA ASN A 199 15.90 -10.49 7.55
C ASN A 199 17.20 -10.90 6.83
N GLY A 200 17.56 -10.23 5.73
CA GLY A 200 18.73 -10.52 4.92
C GLY A 200 19.96 -9.71 5.32
N ARG A 201 21.03 -9.90 4.55
CA ARG A 201 22.30 -9.20 4.77
C ARG A 201 22.36 -7.81 4.13
N GLY A 202 21.31 -7.36 3.48
CA GLY A 202 21.27 -6.17 2.63
C GLY A 202 21.47 -6.51 1.14
N HIS A 203 21.42 -5.48 0.28
CA HIS A 203 21.51 -5.63 -1.17
C HIS A 203 20.36 -6.39 -1.80
N GLN A 204 19.15 -6.22 -1.27
CA GLN A 204 17.91 -6.67 -1.88
C GLN A 204 17.03 -5.47 -2.25
N PHE A 205 16.12 -5.67 -3.20
CA PHE A 205 15.09 -4.68 -3.53
C PHE A 205 13.78 -5.33 -3.95
N SER A 206 12.70 -4.60 -3.79
CA SER A 206 11.35 -4.98 -4.23
C SER A 206 10.63 -3.79 -4.85
N VAL A 207 9.52 -4.08 -5.53
CA VAL A 207 8.70 -3.10 -6.24
C VAL A 207 7.27 -3.16 -5.75
N GLY A 208 6.66 -2.00 -5.45
CA GLY A 208 5.26 -1.87 -5.08
C GLY A 208 4.49 -1.02 -6.09
N LEU A 209 3.23 -1.37 -6.37
CA LEU A 209 2.41 -0.68 -7.36
C LEU A 209 1.43 0.32 -6.75
N GLU A 210 1.00 1.24 -7.58
CA GLU A 210 -0.21 2.06 -7.43
C GLU A 210 -1.12 1.75 -8.62
N GLY A 211 -2.41 1.51 -8.38
CA GLY A 211 -3.25 1.00 -9.45
C GLY A 211 -4.75 1.25 -9.33
N GLY A 212 -5.21 2.19 -8.49
CA GLY A 212 -6.64 2.47 -8.37
C GLY A 212 -7.29 2.84 -9.71
N SER A 213 -6.65 3.70 -10.50
CA SER A 213 -7.12 4.07 -11.84
C SER A 213 -7.10 2.92 -12.83
N PHE A 214 -6.09 2.05 -12.77
CA PHE A 214 -6.02 0.83 -13.58
C PHE A 214 -7.18 -0.13 -13.25
N VAL A 215 -7.48 -0.34 -11.97
CA VAL A 215 -8.61 -1.16 -11.53
C VAL A 215 -9.94 -0.57 -12.00
N ALA A 216 -10.11 0.77 -11.92
CA ALA A 216 -11.31 1.45 -12.38
C ALA A 216 -11.56 1.23 -13.88
N ASP A 217 -10.53 1.33 -14.72
CA ASP A 217 -10.64 1.09 -16.16
C ASP A 217 -11.07 -0.35 -16.47
N VAL A 218 -10.46 -1.33 -15.79
CA VAL A 218 -10.81 -2.75 -15.95
C VAL A 218 -12.25 -3.04 -15.47
N PHE A 219 -12.66 -2.44 -14.37
CA PHE A 219 -14.02 -2.62 -13.85
C PHE A 219 -15.06 -1.98 -14.78
N THR A 220 -14.74 -0.87 -15.44
CA THR A 220 -15.59 -0.28 -16.48
C THR A 220 -15.81 -1.27 -17.63
N GLU A 221 -14.74 -1.88 -18.13
CA GLU A 221 -14.77 -2.84 -19.23
C GLU A 221 -15.54 -4.12 -18.87
N SER A 222 -15.57 -4.50 -17.60
CA SER A 222 -16.30 -5.68 -17.13
C SER A 222 -17.83 -5.52 -17.11
N HIS A 223 -18.33 -4.28 -17.25
CA HIS A 223 -19.76 -3.94 -17.17
C HIS A 223 -20.45 -4.48 -15.90
N GLY A 224 -19.74 -4.59 -14.80
CA GLY A 224 -20.27 -5.07 -13.53
C GLY A 224 -20.40 -6.60 -13.39
N ASP A 225 -19.96 -7.39 -14.40
CA ASP A 225 -19.93 -8.85 -14.28
C ASP A 225 -18.71 -9.31 -13.46
N PRO A 226 -18.91 -9.99 -12.31
CA PRO A 226 -17.81 -10.41 -11.43
C PRO A 226 -16.82 -11.39 -12.06
N ARG A 227 -17.26 -12.24 -12.98
CA ARG A 227 -16.41 -13.24 -13.65
C ARG A 227 -15.54 -12.55 -14.68
N ILE A 228 -16.15 -11.67 -15.50
CA ILE A 228 -15.42 -10.87 -16.49
C ILE A 228 -14.43 -9.94 -15.79
N ALA A 229 -14.82 -9.28 -14.72
CA ALA A 229 -13.94 -8.41 -13.93
C ALA A 229 -12.69 -9.15 -13.41
N ARG A 230 -12.89 -10.35 -12.85
CA ARG A 230 -11.79 -11.19 -12.34
C ARG A 230 -10.85 -11.63 -13.46
N GLU A 231 -11.38 -12.10 -14.57
CA GLU A 231 -10.59 -12.57 -15.73
C GLU A 231 -9.78 -11.42 -16.34
N LEU A 232 -10.43 -10.30 -16.64
CA LEU A 232 -9.77 -9.12 -17.22
C LEU A 232 -8.69 -8.56 -16.29
N LEU A 233 -9.01 -8.40 -15.00
CA LEU A 233 -8.07 -7.85 -14.03
C LEU A 233 -6.85 -8.76 -13.86
N SER A 234 -7.07 -10.09 -13.75
CA SER A 234 -5.98 -11.07 -13.65
C SER A 234 -5.10 -11.06 -14.90
N HIS A 235 -5.69 -11.02 -16.09
CA HIS A 235 -4.96 -11.02 -17.36
C HIS A 235 -4.12 -9.74 -17.53
N LYS A 236 -4.77 -8.58 -17.45
CA LYS A 236 -4.10 -7.28 -17.66
C LYS A 236 -3.04 -7.00 -16.58
N LEU A 237 -3.32 -7.35 -15.31
CA LEU A 237 -2.33 -7.20 -14.25
C LEU A 237 -1.13 -8.13 -14.46
N ALA A 238 -1.36 -9.37 -14.92
CA ALA A 238 -0.27 -10.31 -15.24
C ALA A 238 0.62 -9.81 -16.39
N GLU A 239 0.09 -9.14 -17.39
CA GLU A 239 0.88 -8.53 -18.47
C GLU A 239 1.83 -7.45 -17.94
N HIS A 240 1.30 -6.51 -17.12
CA HIS A 240 2.12 -5.49 -16.49
C HIS A 240 3.13 -6.10 -15.52
N ALA A 241 2.73 -7.08 -14.72
CA ALA A 241 3.59 -7.74 -13.75
C ALA A 241 4.80 -8.41 -14.43
N ARG A 242 4.60 -9.13 -15.54
CA ARG A 242 5.71 -9.72 -16.33
C ARG A 242 6.66 -8.65 -16.88
N SER A 243 6.11 -7.55 -17.40
CA SER A 243 6.92 -6.45 -17.92
C SER A 243 7.76 -5.78 -16.81
N LEU A 244 7.16 -5.54 -15.64
CA LEU A 244 7.84 -4.98 -14.47
C LEU A 244 8.91 -5.93 -13.91
N GLU A 245 8.60 -7.23 -13.82
CA GLU A 245 9.57 -8.23 -13.38
C GLU A 245 10.75 -8.36 -14.33
N ALA A 246 10.52 -8.31 -15.65
CA ALA A 246 11.61 -8.35 -16.64
C ALA A 246 12.58 -7.15 -16.46
N ILE A 247 12.04 -5.94 -16.18
CA ILE A 247 12.86 -4.78 -15.87
C ILE A 247 13.62 -4.98 -14.56
N ALA A 248 12.95 -5.49 -13.51
CA ALA A 248 13.57 -5.74 -12.21
C ALA A 248 14.71 -6.77 -12.29
N LEU A 249 14.52 -7.86 -13.04
CA LEU A 249 15.56 -8.87 -13.26
C LEU A 249 16.75 -8.33 -14.06
N GLN A 250 16.52 -7.40 -14.98
CA GLN A 250 17.61 -6.71 -15.66
C GLN A 250 18.38 -5.81 -14.66
N VAL A 251 17.67 -5.07 -13.79
CA VAL A 251 18.30 -4.28 -12.72
C VAL A 251 19.12 -5.17 -11.79
N GLU A 252 18.60 -6.35 -11.39
CA GLU A 252 19.32 -7.34 -10.57
C GLU A 252 20.63 -7.74 -11.24
N LYS A 253 20.58 -8.12 -12.52
CA LYS A 253 21.75 -8.51 -13.30
C LYS A 253 22.81 -7.41 -13.40
N ASP A 254 22.37 -6.16 -13.61
CA ASP A 254 23.27 -5.03 -13.85
C ASP A 254 23.85 -4.43 -12.56
N SER A 255 23.18 -4.65 -11.43
CA SER A 255 23.57 -4.05 -10.15
C SER A 255 24.16 -5.05 -9.15
N GLY A 256 23.89 -6.34 -9.32
CA GLY A 256 24.22 -7.37 -8.32
C GLY A 256 23.31 -7.34 -7.07
N TRP A 257 22.23 -6.53 -7.07
CA TRP A 257 21.21 -6.50 -6.00
C TRP A 257 20.13 -7.54 -6.28
N SER A 258 19.75 -8.31 -5.28
CA SER A 258 18.73 -9.37 -5.46
C SER A 258 17.32 -8.79 -5.52
N TYR A 259 16.59 -9.09 -6.60
CA TYR A 259 15.17 -8.78 -6.71
C TYR A 259 14.34 -9.73 -5.85
N MET A 260 13.56 -9.18 -4.92
CA MET A 260 12.78 -9.98 -3.96
C MET A 260 11.33 -10.20 -4.41
N GLY A 261 10.82 -9.41 -5.33
CA GLY A 261 9.49 -9.61 -5.89
C GLY A 261 8.70 -8.31 -6.08
N LEU A 262 7.52 -8.47 -6.66
CA LEU A 262 6.53 -7.44 -6.90
C LEU A 262 5.39 -7.55 -5.88
N ASP A 263 5.05 -6.46 -5.22
CA ASP A 263 3.76 -6.29 -4.55
C ASP A 263 2.82 -5.53 -5.48
N ALA A 264 1.94 -6.26 -6.13
CA ALA A 264 0.99 -5.71 -7.10
C ALA A 264 -0.30 -5.18 -6.45
N THR A 265 -0.31 -4.99 -5.13
CA THR A 265 -1.42 -4.32 -4.42
C THR A 265 -1.68 -2.97 -5.08
N PRO A 266 -2.90 -2.71 -5.59
CA PRO A 266 -3.24 -1.44 -6.22
C PRO A 266 -3.45 -0.37 -5.15
N ALA A 267 -2.34 0.16 -4.62
CA ALA A 267 -2.40 1.26 -3.66
C ALA A 267 -3.15 2.46 -4.28
N PRO A 268 -3.95 3.20 -3.50
CA PRO A 268 -4.55 4.45 -3.95
C PRO A 268 -3.51 5.58 -4.03
N GLY A 269 -3.90 6.65 -4.72
CA GLY A 269 -3.15 7.89 -4.81
C GLY A 269 -4.11 9.07 -4.98
N PRO A 270 -3.61 10.32 -4.99
CA PRO A 270 -4.45 11.52 -5.04
C PRO A 270 -5.41 11.56 -6.24
N ASP A 271 -5.02 10.99 -7.37
CA ASP A 271 -5.77 10.90 -8.62
C ASP A 271 -6.16 9.45 -9.00
N SER A 272 -6.07 8.52 -8.07
CA SER A 272 -6.17 7.08 -8.28
C SER A 272 -6.96 6.41 -7.15
N SER A 273 -8.29 6.66 -7.09
CA SER A 273 -9.14 6.15 -6.02
C SER A 273 -9.55 4.70 -6.25
N ILE A 274 -9.24 3.82 -5.29
CA ILE A 274 -9.74 2.45 -5.25
C ILE A 274 -11.20 2.39 -4.79
N GLY A 275 -11.60 3.34 -3.94
CA GLY A 275 -13.00 3.50 -3.53
C GLY A 275 -13.90 3.81 -4.73
N ALA A 276 -13.47 4.71 -5.62
CA ALA A 276 -14.19 5.01 -6.85
C ALA A 276 -14.31 3.80 -7.79
N ALA A 277 -13.23 3.04 -7.96
CA ALA A 277 -13.25 1.82 -8.76
C ALA A 277 -14.26 0.80 -8.22
N ILE A 278 -14.32 0.60 -6.92
CA ILE A 278 -15.28 -0.31 -6.28
C ILE A 278 -16.72 0.19 -6.44
N GLN A 279 -16.98 1.49 -6.23
CA GLN A 279 -18.30 2.08 -6.45
C GLN A 279 -18.77 1.93 -7.89
N GLN A 280 -17.90 2.15 -8.84
CA GLN A 280 -18.19 2.00 -10.27
C GLN A 280 -18.57 0.56 -10.62
N PHE A 281 -17.81 -0.42 -10.10
CA PHE A 281 -18.08 -1.84 -10.32
C PHE A 281 -19.41 -2.29 -9.71
N THR A 282 -19.67 -1.89 -8.46
CA THR A 282 -20.85 -2.35 -7.72
C THR A 282 -22.12 -1.57 -8.06
N GLY A 283 -22.01 -0.37 -8.67
CA GLY A 283 -23.12 0.55 -8.87
C GLY A 283 -23.68 1.13 -7.57
N THR A 284 -22.97 0.95 -6.44
CA THR A 284 -23.41 1.39 -5.10
C THR A 284 -22.29 2.11 -4.36
N ARG A 285 -22.62 2.76 -3.24
CA ARG A 285 -21.61 3.42 -2.39
C ARG A 285 -20.66 2.38 -1.80
N PHE A 286 -19.38 2.76 -1.66
CA PHE A 286 -18.43 1.99 -0.88
C PHE A 286 -18.95 1.79 0.55
N GLY A 287 -18.85 0.57 1.07
CA GLY A 287 -19.45 0.18 2.35
C GLY A 287 -20.79 -0.56 2.21
N SER A 288 -21.44 -0.48 1.03
CA SER A 288 -22.67 -1.23 0.74
C SER A 288 -22.37 -2.69 0.37
N SER A 289 -23.43 -3.50 0.28
CA SER A 289 -23.35 -4.88 -0.25
C SER A 289 -22.70 -4.90 -1.63
N GLY A 290 -21.76 -5.83 -1.86
CA GLY A 290 -20.92 -5.89 -3.07
C GLY A 290 -19.50 -5.39 -2.84
N THR A 291 -19.23 -4.51 -1.88
CA THR A 291 -17.88 -4.02 -1.55
C THR A 291 -16.92 -5.16 -1.20
N LEU A 292 -17.34 -6.11 -0.37
CA LEU A 292 -16.53 -7.29 -0.02
C LEU A 292 -16.22 -8.14 -1.26
N THR A 293 -17.19 -8.34 -2.16
CA THR A 293 -17.00 -9.09 -3.40
C THR A 293 -16.00 -8.41 -4.32
N ALA A 294 -16.10 -7.09 -4.50
CA ALA A 294 -15.13 -6.32 -5.29
C ALA A 294 -13.72 -6.40 -4.69
N ALA A 295 -13.59 -6.29 -3.37
CA ALA A 295 -12.31 -6.45 -2.67
C ALA A 295 -11.70 -7.84 -2.88
N ALA A 296 -12.53 -8.89 -2.83
CA ALA A 296 -12.10 -10.28 -3.10
C ALA A 296 -11.60 -10.44 -4.55
N ILE A 297 -12.33 -9.91 -5.54
CA ILE A 297 -11.94 -9.97 -6.95
C ILE A 297 -10.57 -9.32 -7.17
N ILE A 298 -10.34 -8.13 -6.62
CA ILE A 298 -9.05 -7.43 -6.74
C ILE A 298 -7.94 -8.25 -6.10
N THR A 299 -8.16 -8.74 -4.88
CA THR A 299 -7.17 -9.52 -4.15
C THR A 299 -6.83 -10.83 -4.84
N ASP A 300 -7.82 -11.53 -5.39
CA ASP A 300 -7.63 -12.76 -6.16
C ASP A 300 -6.79 -12.49 -7.42
N ALA A 301 -7.07 -11.40 -8.14
CA ALA A 301 -6.30 -11.02 -9.32
C ALA A 301 -4.84 -10.72 -8.96
N VAL A 302 -4.60 -9.93 -7.91
CA VAL A 302 -3.24 -9.62 -7.39
C VAL A 302 -2.49 -10.90 -7.02
N ARG A 303 -3.16 -11.86 -6.39
CA ARG A 303 -2.55 -13.13 -5.97
C ARG A 303 -2.32 -14.11 -7.11
N SER A 304 -3.01 -13.93 -8.24
CA SER A 304 -2.89 -14.82 -9.41
C SER A 304 -1.76 -14.46 -10.38
N ILE A 305 -1.09 -13.30 -10.21
CA ILE A 305 -0.02 -12.88 -11.13
C ILE A 305 1.13 -13.89 -11.15
N PRO A 306 1.63 -14.24 -12.35
CA PRO A 306 2.61 -15.33 -12.52
C PRO A 306 4.06 -14.81 -12.43
N VAL A 307 4.38 -14.04 -11.38
CA VAL A 307 5.71 -13.47 -11.12
C VAL A 307 6.11 -13.67 -9.65
N LYS A 308 7.36 -13.41 -9.31
CA LYS A 308 7.82 -13.44 -7.92
C LYS A 308 7.10 -12.37 -7.13
N ARG A 309 6.26 -12.79 -6.18
CA ARG A 309 5.45 -11.90 -5.33
C ARG A 309 6.10 -11.69 -3.98
N VAL A 310 5.87 -10.51 -3.40
CA VAL A 310 6.30 -10.13 -2.06
C VAL A 310 5.24 -9.20 -1.43
N GLY A 311 5.37 -8.92 -0.15
CA GLY A 311 4.55 -7.93 0.52
C GLY A 311 3.12 -8.37 0.81
N TYR A 312 2.20 -7.43 0.86
CA TYR A 312 0.79 -7.69 1.19
C TYR A 312 0.06 -8.51 0.13
N SER A 313 0.35 -8.27 -1.13
CA SER A 313 -0.30 -8.93 -2.27
C SER A 313 -1.83 -9.00 -2.13
N GLY A 314 -2.46 -7.84 -1.99
CA GLY A 314 -3.88 -7.74 -1.70
C GLY A 314 -4.52 -6.43 -2.14
N LEU A 315 -5.20 -5.74 -1.23
CA LEU A 315 -5.90 -4.48 -1.48
C LEU A 315 -5.70 -3.52 -0.29
N MET A 316 -5.46 -2.24 -0.57
CA MET A 316 -5.38 -1.17 0.43
C MET A 316 -6.66 -0.34 0.42
N LEU A 317 -7.20 -0.07 1.62
CA LEU A 317 -8.43 0.70 1.83
C LEU A 317 -8.21 1.82 2.88
N PRO A 318 -7.27 2.74 2.66
CA PRO A 318 -6.93 3.79 3.62
C PRO A 318 -7.87 5.00 3.51
N PRO A 319 -8.71 5.31 4.52
CA PRO A 319 -9.61 6.46 4.48
C PRO A 319 -8.91 7.82 4.34
N LEU A 320 -7.66 7.94 4.79
CA LEU A 320 -6.90 9.20 4.70
C LEU A 320 -6.04 9.33 3.42
N GLU A 321 -6.02 8.31 2.54
CA GLU A 321 -5.21 8.35 1.32
C GLU A 321 -6.06 8.23 0.03
N ASP A 322 -7.39 8.15 0.17
CA ASP A 322 -8.33 7.97 -0.94
C ASP A 322 -9.55 8.88 -0.74
N SER A 323 -9.80 9.78 -1.67
CA SER A 323 -10.84 10.81 -1.55
C SER A 323 -12.25 10.22 -1.44
N VAL A 324 -12.55 9.13 -2.12
CA VAL A 324 -13.88 8.48 -2.08
C VAL A 324 -14.05 7.70 -0.78
N LEU A 325 -13.01 7.03 -0.30
CA LEU A 325 -13.02 6.39 1.01
C LEU A 325 -13.18 7.44 2.12
N ALA A 326 -12.47 8.56 2.05
CA ALA A 326 -12.59 9.67 2.99
C ALA A 326 -14.00 10.26 3.05
N GLN A 327 -14.64 10.44 1.89
CA GLN A 327 -16.02 10.89 1.82
C GLN A 327 -16.96 9.88 2.50
N GLY A 328 -16.87 8.60 2.11
CA GLY A 328 -17.69 7.53 2.69
C GLY A 328 -17.50 7.39 4.20
N TRP A 329 -16.25 7.52 4.68
CA TRP A 329 -15.96 7.57 6.11
C TRP A 329 -16.64 8.75 6.80
N SER A 330 -16.47 9.95 6.27
CA SER A 330 -17.07 11.18 6.82
C SER A 330 -18.60 11.12 6.89
N GLU A 331 -19.24 10.44 5.95
CA GLU A 331 -20.68 10.26 5.87
C GLU A 331 -21.20 9.05 6.69
N GLY A 332 -20.29 8.30 7.35
CA GLY A 332 -20.64 7.12 8.14
C GLY A 332 -21.12 5.92 7.32
N ALA A 333 -20.80 5.87 6.03
CA ALA A 333 -21.16 4.77 5.14
C ALA A 333 -20.51 3.43 5.54
N TYR A 334 -19.36 3.49 6.20
CA TYR A 334 -18.65 2.36 6.77
C TYR A 334 -17.81 2.81 7.96
N ARG A 335 -17.34 1.86 8.78
CA ARG A 335 -16.54 2.08 9.99
C ARG A 335 -15.44 1.03 10.09
N ILE A 336 -14.72 1.02 11.21
CA ILE A 336 -13.61 0.07 11.48
C ILE A 336 -14.05 -1.39 11.34
N ASP A 337 -15.23 -1.74 11.85
CA ASP A 337 -15.80 -3.10 11.78
C ASP A 337 -15.97 -3.57 10.33
N ALA A 338 -16.45 -2.70 9.43
CA ALA A 338 -16.54 -3.01 8.01
C ALA A 338 -15.16 -3.21 7.38
N LEU A 339 -14.16 -2.35 7.71
CA LEU A 339 -12.79 -2.49 7.23
C LEU A 339 -12.13 -3.78 7.75
N LEU A 340 -12.38 -4.16 9.01
CA LEU A 340 -11.94 -5.46 9.54
C LEU A 340 -12.59 -6.63 8.79
N ALA A 341 -13.89 -6.55 8.49
CA ALA A 341 -14.55 -7.56 7.67
C ALA A 341 -13.96 -7.64 6.25
N TYR A 342 -13.68 -6.49 5.60
CA TYR A 342 -13.01 -6.48 4.30
C TYR A 342 -11.59 -7.03 4.39
N SER A 343 -10.89 -6.81 5.51
CA SER A 343 -9.56 -7.35 5.76
C SER A 343 -9.51 -8.88 5.79
N ALA A 344 -10.64 -9.56 5.95
CA ALA A 344 -10.70 -11.01 5.76
C ALA A 344 -10.36 -11.43 4.32
N VAL A 345 -10.67 -10.61 3.33
CA VAL A 345 -10.40 -10.86 1.89
C VAL A 345 -9.34 -9.94 1.29
N CYS A 346 -9.11 -8.75 1.84
CA CYS A 346 -8.05 -7.83 1.39
C CYS A 346 -6.69 -8.16 2.03
N GLY A 347 -5.63 -7.42 1.68
CA GLY A 347 -4.25 -7.72 2.08
C GLY A 347 -3.63 -6.84 3.17
N THR A 348 -4.24 -5.71 3.59
CA THR A 348 -3.50 -4.72 4.38
C THR A 348 -4.04 -4.45 5.79
N GLY A 349 -5.28 -4.76 6.10
CA GLY A 349 -5.84 -4.52 7.43
C GLY A 349 -6.45 -3.13 7.58
N LEU A 350 -6.25 -2.52 8.75
CA LEU A 350 -6.64 -1.15 9.08
C LEU A 350 -5.51 -0.21 8.70
N ASP A 351 -5.65 0.49 7.58
CA ASP A 351 -4.61 1.35 7.03
C ASP A 351 -5.04 2.81 7.04
N ALA A 352 -4.21 3.69 7.64
CA ALA A 352 -4.44 5.13 7.78
C ALA A 352 -5.84 5.48 8.31
N ILE A 353 -6.19 4.90 9.47
CA ILE A 353 -7.51 5.04 10.09
C ILE A 353 -7.57 6.26 11.00
N PRO A 354 -8.39 7.27 10.68
CA PRO A 354 -8.59 8.43 11.55
C PRO A 354 -9.44 8.05 12.77
N LEU A 355 -8.97 8.40 13.95
CA LEU A 355 -9.67 8.14 15.22
C LEU A 355 -9.92 9.43 16.00
N PRO A 356 -10.98 9.50 16.83
CA PRO A 356 -11.13 10.55 17.82
C PRO A 356 -9.93 10.59 18.77
N GLY A 357 -9.48 11.78 19.16
CA GLY A 357 -8.34 11.96 20.06
C GLY A 357 -8.63 11.56 21.51
N ASP A 358 -9.91 11.40 21.89
CA ASP A 358 -10.30 10.86 23.19
C ASP A 358 -10.29 9.31 23.23
N VAL A 359 -9.79 8.64 22.16
CA VAL A 359 -9.57 7.21 22.19
C VAL A 359 -8.58 6.83 23.28
N SER A 360 -8.98 5.92 24.17
CA SER A 360 -8.10 5.44 25.24
C SER A 360 -7.08 4.42 24.73
N GLN A 361 -5.95 4.30 25.43
CA GLN A 361 -4.96 3.26 25.16
C GLN A 361 -5.62 1.87 25.14
N GLN A 362 -6.53 1.57 26.06
CA GLN A 362 -7.22 0.29 26.12
C GLN A 362 -8.12 0.03 24.90
N GLN A 363 -8.74 1.06 24.31
CA GLN A 363 -9.50 0.91 23.07
C GLN A 363 -8.57 0.64 21.90
N LEU A 364 -7.41 1.33 21.82
CA LEU A 364 -6.39 1.03 20.82
C LEU A 364 -5.87 -0.40 20.93
N GLU A 365 -5.60 -0.89 22.15
CA GLU A 365 -5.19 -2.29 22.38
C GLU A 365 -6.22 -3.29 21.84
N ARG A 366 -7.52 -3.03 22.02
CA ARG A 366 -8.60 -3.88 21.48
C ARG A 366 -8.61 -3.87 19.96
N ILE A 367 -8.56 -2.69 19.33
CA ILE A 367 -8.55 -2.56 17.86
C ILE A 367 -7.33 -3.28 17.27
N ILE A 368 -6.15 -3.07 17.84
CA ILE A 368 -4.91 -3.73 17.40
C ILE A 368 -5.00 -5.25 17.64
N GLY A 369 -5.57 -5.66 18.76
CA GLY A 369 -5.82 -7.07 19.08
C GLY A 369 -6.72 -7.78 18.09
N ASP A 370 -7.77 -7.10 17.61
CA ASP A 370 -8.67 -7.62 16.56
C ASP A 370 -7.94 -7.83 15.24
N VAL A 371 -7.07 -6.87 14.84
CA VAL A 371 -6.21 -7.02 13.65
C VAL A 371 -5.25 -8.20 13.81
N ALA A 372 -4.59 -8.33 14.98
CA ALA A 372 -3.67 -9.43 15.26
C ALA A 372 -4.39 -10.78 15.24
N SER A 373 -5.59 -10.86 15.82
CA SER A 373 -6.42 -12.07 15.86
C SER A 373 -6.86 -12.51 14.47
N LEU A 374 -7.30 -11.55 13.63
CA LEU A 374 -7.69 -11.82 12.25
C LEU A 374 -6.48 -12.27 11.41
N ALA A 375 -5.33 -11.59 11.55
CA ALA A 375 -4.09 -11.96 10.88
C ALA A 375 -3.62 -13.35 11.27
N PHE A 376 -3.61 -13.67 12.56
CA PHE A 376 -3.20 -14.96 13.09
C PHE A 376 -4.12 -16.09 12.61
N LYS A 377 -5.43 -15.86 12.61
CA LYS A 377 -6.41 -16.86 12.13
C LYS A 377 -6.20 -17.25 10.67
N TRP A 378 -5.83 -16.30 9.82
CA TRP A 378 -5.74 -16.50 8.38
C TRP A 378 -4.30 -16.58 7.85
N HIS A 379 -3.28 -16.52 8.73
CA HIS A 379 -1.85 -16.43 8.36
C HIS A 379 -1.63 -15.42 7.23
N LYS A 380 -2.13 -14.20 7.46
CA LYS A 380 -2.13 -13.20 6.39
C LYS A 380 -1.55 -11.87 6.88
N PRO A 381 -0.80 -11.14 6.02
CA PRO A 381 -0.23 -9.86 6.38
C PRO A 381 -1.32 -8.81 6.58
N LEU A 382 -1.42 -8.28 7.79
CA LEU A 382 -2.29 -7.16 8.14
C LEU A 382 -1.52 -6.15 8.99
N THR A 383 -1.95 -4.87 8.93
CA THR A 383 -1.43 -3.81 9.79
C THR A 383 -2.55 -3.06 10.49
N ALA A 384 -2.25 -2.49 11.64
CA ALA A 384 -3.03 -1.42 12.25
C ALA A 384 -2.20 -0.14 12.22
N ARG A 385 -2.61 0.81 11.38
CA ARG A 385 -2.06 2.15 11.21
C ARG A 385 -3.13 3.14 11.61
N LEU A 386 -3.13 3.51 12.89
CA LEU A 386 -4.20 4.25 13.56
C LEU A 386 -3.74 5.67 13.87
N ILE A 387 -4.54 6.67 13.52
CA ILE A 387 -4.17 8.08 13.60
C ILE A 387 -5.21 8.84 14.42
N PRO A 388 -5.08 8.86 15.76
CA PRO A 388 -5.92 9.69 16.61
C PRO A 388 -5.67 11.17 16.32
N ALA A 389 -6.74 11.98 16.33
CA ALA A 389 -6.68 13.43 16.12
C ALA A 389 -6.74 14.16 17.47
N PRO A 390 -5.62 14.71 17.99
CA PRO A 390 -5.57 15.30 19.32
C PRO A 390 -6.65 16.37 19.52
N GLY A 391 -7.36 16.30 20.65
CA GLY A 391 -8.40 17.26 21.03
C GLY A 391 -9.68 17.21 20.20
N LYS A 392 -9.78 16.35 19.19
CA LYS A 392 -10.98 16.17 18.36
C LYS A 392 -11.82 15.00 18.86
N LYS A 393 -13.13 15.13 18.73
CA LYS A 393 -14.11 14.08 19.09
C LYS A 393 -14.85 13.57 17.87
N ALA A 394 -15.56 12.47 18.05
CA ALA A 394 -16.48 11.98 17.04
C ALA A 394 -17.46 13.07 16.58
N GLY A 395 -17.68 13.20 15.27
CA GLY A 395 -18.46 14.25 14.63
C GLY A 395 -17.66 15.51 14.26
N GLU A 396 -16.43 15.67 14.75
CA GLU A 396 -15.56 16.77 14.37
C GLU A 396 -14.69 16.43 13.17
N ARG A 397 -14.22 17.46 12.46
CA ARG A 397 -13.35 17.31 11.32
C ARG A 397 -11.90 17.27 11.76
N THR A 398 -11.12 16.35 11.17
CA THR A 398 -9.65 16.32 11.33
C THR A 398 -9.01 17.55 10.69
N ASP A 399 -7.81 17.89 11.15
CA ASP A 399 -6.97 18.97 10.62
C ASP A 399 -5.53 18.48 10.40
N PHE A 400 -5.41 17.25 9.94
CA PHE A 400 -4.12 16.66 9.64
C PHE A 400 -3.42 17.38 8.49
N ASP A 401 -2.13 17.61 8.66
CA ASP A 401 -1.21 18.04 7.61
C ASP A 401 -0.04 17.06 7.53
N PHE A 402 -0.11 16.15 6.58
CA PHE A 402 0.93 15.15 6.34
C PHE A 402 2.06 15.68 5.46
N GLY A 403 2.03 16.97 5.04
CA GLY A 403 2.97 17.51 4.07
C GLY A 403 2.82 16.91 2.66
N ILE A 404 1.77 16.14 2.42
CA ILE A 404 1.47 15.46 1.14
C ILE A 404 0.18 16.06 0.56
N THR A 405 0.28 16.65 -0.62
CA THR A 405 -0.88 17.24 -1.29
C THR A 405 -1.90 16.16 -1.68
N GLY A 406 -3.18 16.44 -1.42
CA GLY A 406 -4.28 15.57 -1.83
C GLY A 406 -4.73 14.56 -0.77
N PHE A 407 -4.11 14.52 0.40
CA PHE A 407 -4.62 13.72 1.52
C PHE A 407 -5.80 14.43 2.18
N PRO A 408 -6.97 13.76 2.27
CA PRO A 408 -8.20 14.39 2.73
C PRO A 408 -8.28 14.45 4.26
N ASN A 409 -8.86 15.55 4.78
CA ASN A 409 -9.37 15.59 6.14
C ASN A 409 -10.83 15.12 6.19
N VAL A 410 -11.20 14.39 7.23
CA VAL A 410 -12.46 13.66 7.35
C VAL A 410 -13.23 14.02 8.62
N ILE A 411 -14.53 13.70 8.66
CA ILE A 411 -15.31 13.72 9.89
C ILE A 411 -15.05 12.43 10.67
N LEU A 412 -14.62 12.56 11.91
CA LEU A 412 -14.32 11.44 12.80
C LEU A 412 -15.58 10.64 13.14
N GLN A 413 -15.49 9.33 13.01
CA GLN A 413 -16.57 8.44 13.38
C GLN A 413 -16.46 8.01 14.86
N PRO A 414 -17.59 7.77 15.56
CA PRO A 414 -17.54 7.19 16.89
C PRO A 414 -16.94 5.78 16.81
N LEU A 415 -16.18 5.43 17.84
CA LEU A 415 -15.66 4.07 18.00
C LEU A 415 -16.84 3.11 18.33
N PRO A 416 -16.79 1.88 17.83
CA PRO A 416 -17.79 0.86 18.14
C PRO A 416 -17.74 0.41 19.60
#